data_a77733e9178eb2e5816761920dbefaea
#
_entry.id   a77733e9178eb2e5816761920dbefaea
#
_cell.length_a   1.000
_cell.length_b   1.000
_cell.length_c   1.000
_cell.angle_alpha   90.00
_cell.angle_beta   90.00
_cell.angle_gamma   90.00
#
_symmetry.space_group_name_H-M   'P 1'
#
loop_
_entity.id
_entity.type
_entity.pdbx_description
1 polymer ?
#
loop_
_entity_poly.entity_id
_entity_poly.type
_entity_poly.pdbx_seq_one_letter_code
_entity_poly.pdbx_strand_id
1 'polypeptide(L)'
;MFVDKAKIKIKAGDGGDGAVSFHREKYVAAGGPDGGDGGKGGDVVFVVDDNFSTLIDFRYKRKYVAERGQDGSSRNCTGKAAKDLIIKVPRGTIVRDAQSGRLLADLSTDEPQILAHGGRGGKGNQNFATATRQIPRFAKPGYPGEELE
;
A
#
# COMPACT_ATOMS: atom_id res chain seq x y z
N MET A 1 -8.02 29.12 15.20
CA MET A 1 -7.71 28.28 16.39
C MET A 1 -6.42 27.52 16.16
N PHE A 2 -5.53 27.51 17.13
CA PHE A 2 -4.31 26.73 17.09
C PHE A 2 -4.53 25.38 17.79
N VAL A 3 -4.16 24.28 17.12
CA VAL A 3 -4.23 22.93 17.68
C VAL A 3 -2.83 22.33 17.61
N ASP A 4 -2.27 21.95 18.75
CA ASP A 4 -0.90 21.45 18.89
C ASP A 4 -0.83 19.94 19.12
N LYS A 5 -1.97 19.27 19.30
CA LYS A 5 -2.05 17.82 19.44
C LYS A 5 -3.28 17.27 18.72
N ALA A 6 -3.11 16.16 18.05
CA ALA A 6 -4.21 15.45 17.42
C ALA A 6 -3.91 13.95 17.39
N LYS A 7 -4.97 13.15 17.41
CA LYS A 7 -4.89 11.70 17.30
C LYS A 7 -5.55 11.26 16.02
N ILE A 8 -4.82 10.51 15.21
CA ILE A 8 -5.32 10.03 13.91
C ILE A 8 -5.06 8.53 13.77
N LYS A 9 -5.81 7.90 12.88
CA LYS A 9 -5.56 6.54 12.40
C LYS A 9 -5.00 6.60 11.00
N ILE A 10 -3.94 5.86 10.76
CA ILE A 10 -3.40 5.72 9.41
C ILE A 10 -3.39 4.25 9.01
N LYS A 11 -3.67 3.99 7.76
CA LYS A 11 -3.60 2.66 7.17
C LYS A 11 -2.97 2.77 5.79
N ALA A 12 -1.89 2.03 5.57
CA ALA A 12 -1.32 1.89 4.25
C ALA A 12 -2.22 1.01 3.39
N GLY A 13 -2.09 1.13 2.08
CA GLY A 13 -2.90 0.37 1.15
C GLY A 13 -2.55 -1.11 1.14
N ASP A 14 -3.56 -1.95 0.99
CA ASP A 14 -3.34 -3.38 0.80
C ASP A 14 -2.74 -3.63 -0.58
N GLY A 15 -1.97 -4.69 -0.73
CA GLY A 15 -1.50 -5.13 -2.04
C GLY A 15 -2.65 -5.68 -2.87
N GLY A 16 -2.54 -5.55 -4.19
CA GLY A 16 -3.49 -6.18 -5.11
C GLY A 16 -3.31 -7.70 -5.12
N ASP A 17 -4.35 -8.41 -5.52
CA ASP A 17 -4.31 -9.86 -5.61
C ASP A 17 -3.60 -10.31 -6.88
N GLY A 18 -2.92 -11.45 -6.82
CA GLY A 18 -2.44 -12.12 -8.01
C GLY A 18 -3.60 -12.68 -8.82
N ALA A 19 -3.43 -12.74 -10.13
CA ALA A 19 -4.47 -13.25 -11.01
C ALA A 19 -4.30 -14.75 -11.23
N VAL A 20 -5.43 -15.43 -11.45
CA VAL A 20 -5.46 -16.79 -11.98
C VAL A 20 -5.96 -16.71 -13.40
N SER A 21 -5.07 -16.99 -14.36
CA SER A 21 -5.39 -16.92 -15.79
C SER A 21 -4.52 -17.91 -16.54
N PHE A 22 -4.98 -18.30 -17.75
CA PHE A 22 -4.25 -19.22 -18.60
C PHE A 22 -4.20 -18.64 -20.02
N HIS A 23 -3.02 -18.74 -20.62
CA HIS A 23 -2.84 -18.28 -21.97
C HIS A 23 -3.75 -19.05 -22.93
N ARG A 24 -4.50 -18.32 -23.77
CA ARG A 24 -5.40 -18.90 -24.76
C ARG A 24 -5.19 -18.22 -26.10
N GLU A 25 -5.02 -19.03 -27.12
CA GLU A 25 -4.95 -18.59 -28.50
C GLU A 25 -6.02 -19.31 -29.31
N LYS A 26 -6.31 -18.80 -30.51
CA LYS A 26 -7.43 -19.23 -31.31
C LYS A 26 -7.50 -20.75 -31.55
N TYR A 27 -6.37 -21.42 -31.71
CA TYR A 27 -6.31 -22.87 -32.00
C TYR A 27 -5.59 -23.65 -30.91
N VAL A 28 -5.42 -23.05 -29.73
CA VAL A 28 -4.79 -23.72 -28.61
C VAL A 28 -5.82 -23.87 -27.50
N ALA A 29 -6.09 -25.14 -27.13
CA ALA A 29 -7.13 -25.46 -26.17
C ALA A 29 -6.78 -24.99 -24.74
N ALA A 30 -5.52 -25.07 -24.34
CA ALA A 30 -5.05 -24.59 -23.05
C ALA A 30 -3.57 -24.25 -23.15
N GLY A 31 -3.22 -23.05 -22.71
CA GLY A 31 -1.83 -22.62 -22.58
C GLY A 31 -1.35 -22.68 -21.14
N GLY A 32 -0.13 -22.21 -20.90
CA GLY A 32 0.44 -22.09 -19.58
C GLY A 32 -0.23 -20.99 -18.73
N PRO A 33 0.06 -20.95 -17.43
CA PRO A 33 -0.47 -19.92 -16.56
C PRO A 33 0.10 -18.55 -16.93
N ASP A 34 -0.75 -17.55 -17.06
CA ASP A 34 -0.37 -16.19 -17.41
C ASP A 34 -0.97 -15.13 -16.49
N GLY A 35 -1.39 -15.53 -15.28
CA GLY A 35 -1.87 -14.58 -14.28
C GLY A 35 -0.74 -13.75 -13.72
N GLY A 36 -0.87 -12.42 -13.82
CA GLY A 36 0.10 -11.47 -13.33
C GLY A 36 -0.01 -11.23 -11.82
N ASP A 37 1.02 -10.63 -11.25
CA ASP A 37 1.08 -10.28 -9.83
C ASP A 37 0.19 -9.06 -9.54
N GLY A 38 -0.28 -8.94 -8.30
CA GLY A 38 -0.91 -7.73 -7.83
C GLY A 38 0.13 -6.63 -7.61
N GLY A 39 -0.31 -5.38 -7.68
CA GLY A 39 0.54 -4.22 -7.40
C GLY A 39 0.67 -3.95 -5.91
N LYS A 40 1.72 -3.24 -5.53
CA LYS A 40 1.94 -2.82 -4.14
C LYS A 40 0.91 -1.77 -3.73
N GLY A 41 0.40 -1.85 -2.50
CA GLY A 41 -0.43 -0.80 -1.92
C GLY A 41 0.40 0.45 -1.60
N GLY A 42 -0.27 1.61 -1.50
CA GLY A 42 0.40 2.87 -1.20
C GLY A 42 0.91 2.94 0.24
N ASP A 43 2.06 3.60 0.41
CA ASP A 43 2.60 3.91 1.74
C ASP A 43 1.92 5.16 2.30
N VAL A 44 1.97 5.33 3.62
CA VAL A 44 1.59 6.59 4.26
C VAL A 44 2.87 7.34 4.62
N VAL A 45 3.04 8.52 4.04
CA VAL A 45 4.27 9.33 4.14
C VAL A 45 3.95 10.68 4.76
N PHE A 46 4.67 11.05 5.80
CA PHE A 46 4.58 12.38 6.40
C PHE A 46 5.67 13.28 5.85
N VAL A 47 5.29 14.49 5.47
CA VAL A 47 6.23 15.50 4.98
C VAL A 47 5.99 16.82 5.72
N VAL A 48 7.05 17.61 5.85
CA VAL A 48 6.95 18.94 6.41
C VAL A 48 6.43 19.90 5.34
N ASP A 49 5.46 20.73 5.72
CA ASP A 49 5.00 21.85 4.91
C ASP A 49 4.97 23.10 5.79
N ASP A 50 5.82 24.05 5.49
CA ASP A 50 5.96 25.27 6.29
C ASP A 50 4.74 26.22 6.16
N ASN A 51 3.82 25.94 5.24
CA ASN A 51 2.57 26.65 5.14
C ASN A 51 1.55 26.24 6.22
N PHE A 52 1.81 25.12 6.90
CA PHE A 52 1.00 24.67 8.02
C PHE A 52 1.66 25.09 9.33
N SER A 53 0.92 25.75 10.20
CA SER A 53 1.39 26.16 11.53
C SER A 53 0.65 25.48 12.67
N THR A 54 -0.35 24.64 12.36
CA THR A 54 -1.21 24.01 13.35
C THR A 54 -1.68 22.65 12.84
N LEU A 55 -2.08 21.78 13.77
CA LEU A 55 -2.64 20.45 13.47
C LEU A 55 -4.17 20.46 13.39
N ILE A 56 -4.78 21.63 13.17
CA ILE A 56 -6.24 21.76 13.21
C ILE A 56 -6.96 20.84 12.21
N ASP A 57 -6.38 20.60 11.04
CA ASP A 57 -7.02 19.76 10.02
C ASP A 57 -7.17 18.31 10.50
N PHE A 58 -6.28 17.84 11.36
CA PHE A 58 -6.34 16.49 11.91
C PHE A 58 -7.44 16.33 12.96
N ARG A 59 -8.02 17.42 13.41
CA ARG A 59 -9.17 17.41 14.30
C ARG A 59 -10.45 17.08 13.56
N TYR A 60 -10.54 17.46 12.30
CA TYR A 60 -11.70 17.22 11.43
C TYR A 60 -11.60 15.90 10.68
N LYS A 61 -10.41 15.57 10.17
CA LYS A 61 -10.18 14.30 9.49
C LYS A 61 -9.22 13.48 10.34
N ARG A 62 -9.71 12.35 10.89
CA ARG A 62 -8.96 11.52 11.82
C ARG A 62 -8.53 10.17 11.24
N LYS A 63 -9.01 9.81 10.06
CA LYS A 63 -8.67 8.54 9.41
C LYS A 63 -8.08 8.80 8.04
N TYR A 64 -6.90 8.23 7.81
CA TYR A 64 -6.17 8.36 6.57
C TYR A 64 -5.83 6.98 6.04
N VAL A 65 -6.29 6.65 4.83
CA VAL A 65 -6.10 5.35 4.21
C VAL A 65 -5.48 5.55 2.82
N ALA A 66 -4.33 4.93 2.58
CA ALA A 66 -3.72 4.94 1.26
C ALA A 66 -4.44 3.96 0.33
N GLU A 67 -4.26 4.15 -0.97
CA GLU A 67 -4.93 3.35 -1.98
C GLU A 67 -4.41 1.92 -2.02
N ARG A 68 -5.31 0.99 -2.34
CA ARG A 68 -4.99 -0.40 -2.58
C ARG A 68 -4.27 -0.57 -3.91
N GLY A 69 -3.31 -1.49 -3.97
CA GLY A 69 -2.68 -1.87 -5.23
C GLY A 69 -3.69 -2.53 -6.17
N GLN A 70 -3.45 -2.41 -7.46
CA GLN A 70 -4.30 -3.01 -8.49
C GLN A 70 -4.06 -4.52 -8.58
N ASP A 71 -5.10 -5.30 -8.80
CA ASP A 71 -4.99 -6.74 -9.00
C ASP A 71 -4.23 -7.04 -10.30
N GLY A 72 -3.53 -8.16 -10.33
CA GLY A 72 -2.96 -8.68 -11.56
C GLY A 72 -4.05 -9.10 -12.53
N SER A 73 -3.69 -9.28 -13.79
CA SER A 73 -4.62 -9.68 -14.84
C SER A 73 -3.97 -10.71 -15.76
N SER A 74 -4.70 -11.12 -16.79
CA SER A 74 -4.20 -12.08 -17.78
C SER A 74 -3.02 -11.53 -18.59
N ARG A 75 -2.36 -12.39 -19.35
CA ARG A 75 -1.21 -12.08 -20.22
C ARG A 75 -0.03 -11.52 -19.44
N ASN A 76 0.23 -12.09 -18.26
CA ASN A 76 1.33 -11.70 -17.37
C ASN A 76 1.32 -10.23 -16.96
N CYS A 77 0.14 -9.59 -16.98
CA CYS A 77 0.02 -8.19 -16.63
C CYS A 77 0.02 -8.00 -15.12
N THR A 78 1.07 -7.38 -14.62
CA THR A 78 1.17 -6.99 -13.21
C THR A 78 0.27 -5.78 -12.95
N GLY A 79 -0.48 -5.82 -11.86
CA GLY A 79 -1.29 -4.68 -11.42
C GLY A 79 -0.40 -3.48 -11.07
N LYS A 80 -0.91 -2.29 -11.28
CA LYS A 80 -0.18 -1.06 -10.95
C LYS A 80 -0.02 -0.91 -9.45
N ALA A 81 1.15 -0.42 -9.02
CA ALA A 81 1.34 0.03 -7.66
C ALA A 81 0.48 1.27 -7.39
N ALA A 82 -0.08 1.35 -6.20
CA ALA A 82 -0.85 2.52 -5.79
C ALA A 82 0.07 3.69 -5.45
N LYS A 83 -0.46 4.90 -5.56
CA LYS A 83 0.25 6.10 -5.14
C LYS A 83 0.35 6.15 -3.63
N ASP A 84 1.44 6.72 -3.12
CA ASP A 84 1.57 6.97 -1.70
C ASP A 84 0.62 8.07 -1.24
N LEU A 85 0.13 7.94 -0.01
CA LEU A 85 -0.65 8.99 0.64
C LEU A 85 0.32 9.92 1.36
N ILE A 86 0.36 11.17 0.91
CA ILE A 86 1.22 12.19 1.50
C ILE A 86 0.43 13.01 2.51
N ILE A 87 0.88 13.01 3.75
CA ILE A 87 0.28 13.81 4.83
C ILE A 87 1.23 14.95 5.18
N LYS A 88 0.76 16.16 5.02
CA LYS A 88 1.55 17.37 5.29
C LYS A 88 1.36 17.82 6.73
N VAL A 89 2.45 18.10 7.41
CA VAL A 89 2.44 18.52 8.81
C VAL A 89 3.36 19.72 9.00
N PRO A 90 3.13 20.52 10.05
CA PRO A 90 4.04 21.62 10.41
C PRO A 90 5.42 21.09 10.79
N ARG A 91 6.45 21.91 10.55
CA ARG A 91 7.81 21.61 10.98
C ARG A 91 7.86 21.45 12.50
N GLY A 92 8.60 20.44 12.95
CA GLY A 92 8.71 20.13 14.38
C GLY A 92 7.63 19.22 14.92
N THR A 93 6.75 18.71 14.04
CA THR A 93 5.73 17.73 14.45
C THR A 93 6.38 16.43 14.88
N ILE A 94 5.97 15.91 16.02
CA ILE A 94 6.41 14.62 16.53
C ILE A 94 5.26 13.63 16.43
N VAL A 95 5.54 12.46 15.86
CA VAL A 95 4.56 11.40 15.69
C VAL A 95 4.88 10.27 16.64
N ARG A 96 3.90 9.91 17.47
CA ARG A 96 4.01 8.80 18.43
C ARG A 96 2.91 7.80 18.22
N ASP A 97 3.20 6.54 18.55
CA ASP A 97 2.17 5.51 18.64
C ASP A 97 1.25 5.85 19.81
N ALA A 98 -0.06 5.98 19.54
CA ALA A 98 -1.02 6.36 20.57
C ALA A 98 -1.17 5.31 21.68
N GLN A 99 -0.91 4.04 21.37
CA GLN A 99 -1.04 2.96 22.33
C GLN A 99 0.19 2.79 23.21
N SER A 100 1.38 2.81 22.60
CA SER A 100 2.63 2.54 23.32
C SER A 100 3.39 3.81 23.73
N GLY A 101 3.05 4.96 23.16
CA GLY A 101 3.80 6.21 23.34
C GLY A 101 5.14 6.23 22.64
N ARG A 102 5.48 5.21 21.85
CA ARG A 102 6.75 5.10 21.15
C ARG A 102 6.89 6.19 20.10
N LEU A 103 8.06 6.81 20.05
CA LEU A 103 8.36 7.79 19.00
C LEU A 103 8.50 7.10 17.66
N LEU A 104 7.69 7.51 16.68
CA LEU A 104 7.71 6.96 15.33
C LEU A 104 8.46 7.86 14.35
N ALA A 105 8.32 9.17 14.47
CA ALA A 105 8.99 10.11 13.60
C ALA A 105 9.11 11.48 14.23
N ASP A 106 10.16 12.20 13.83
CA ASP A 106 10.38 13.61 14.19
C ASP A 106 10.51 14.39 12.87
N LEU A 107 9.52 15.22 12.58
CA LEU A 107 9.43 15.98 11.34
C LEU A 107 10.10 17.35 11.47
N SER A 108 11.36 17.35 11.91
CA SER A 108 12.17 18.57 12.04
C SER A 108 12.96 18.91 10.78
N THR A 109 13.05 18.00 9.82
CA THR A 109 13.77 18.17 8.55
C THR A 109 12.81 18.06 7.37
N ASP A 110 13.29 18.44 6.18
CA ASP A 110 12.49 18.32 4.95
C ASP A 110 12.41 16.90 4.40
N GLU A 111 13.08 15.95 5.05
CA GLU A 111 13.13 14.57 4.62
C GLU A 111 11.78 13.87 4.88
N PRO A 112 11.15 13.27 3.86
CA PRO A 112 9.91 12.53 4.06
C PRO A 112 10.11 11.31 4.97
N GLN A 113 9.11 11.02 5.79
CA GLN A 113 9.12 9.87 6.70
C GLN A 113 7.98 8.92 6.37
N ILE A 114 8.31 7.67 6.06
CA ILE A 114 7.31 6.63 5.79
C ILE A 114 6.92 6.00 7.12
N LEU A 115 5.66 6.16 7.53
CA LEU A 115 5.17 5.63 8.80
C LEU A 115 4.38 4.34 8.68
N ALA A 116 3.76 4.09 7.54
CA ALA A 116 3.09 2.83 7.29
C ALA A 116 3.42 2.38 5.87
N HIS A 117 3.85 1.14 5.74
CA HIS A 117 4.22 0.57 4.45
C HIS A 117 3.06 -0.17 3.81
N GLY A 118 2.82 0.08 2.53
CA GLY A 118 1.83 -0.64 1.76
C GLY A 118 2.13 -2.14 1.68
N GLY A 119 1.08 -2.95 1.60
CA GLY A 119 1.23 -4.38 1.45
C GLY A 119 1.75 -4.75 0.07
N ARG A 120 2.58 -5.80 -0.01
CA ARG A 120 3.05 -6.30 -1.29
C ARG A 120 1.91 -6.95 -2.07
N GLY A 121 1.99 -6.87 -3.39
CA GLY A 121 1.07 -7.57 -4.27
C GLY A 121 1.20 -9.09 -4.14
N GLY A 122 0.08 -9.79 -4.29
CA GLY A 122 0.06 -11.25 -4.31
C GLY A 122 0.62 -11.78 -5.63
N LYS A 123 1.27 -12.94 -5.59
CA LYS A 123 1.81 -13.57 -6.78
C LYS A 123 0.70 -14.16 -7.64
N GLY A 124 0.74 -13.87 -8.95
CA GLY A 124 -0.15 -14.49 -9.93
C GLY A 124 0.21 -15.95 -10.20
N ASN A 125 -0.71 -16.68 -10.82
CA ASN A 125 -0.50 -18.12 -11.04
C ASN A 125 0.66 -18.42 -11.99
N GLN A 126 1.13 -17.47 -12.79
CA GLN A 126 2.32 -17.63 -13.62
C GLN A 126 3.56 -18.02 -12.83
N ASN A 127 3.62 -17.68 -11.53
CA ASN A 127 4.77 -17.95 -10.66
C ASN A 127 4.74 -19.35 -10.04
N PHE A 128 3.68 -20.13 -10.27
CA PHE A 128 3.47 -21.42 -9.63
C PHE A 128 3.56 -22.60 -10.59
N ALA A 129 3.91 -22.36 -11.85
CA ALA A 129 4.16 -23.41 -12.81
C ALA A 129 5.48 -24.13 -12.47
N THR A 130 5.44 -25.45 -12.41
CA THR A 130 6.62 -26.29 -12.17
C THR A 130 6.63 -27.43 -13.19
N ALA A 131 7.74 -28.20 -13.23
CA ALA A 131 7.83 -29.38 -14.10
C ALA A 131 6.74 -30.42 -13.80
N THR A 132 6.30 -30.51 -12.54
CA THR A 132 5.27 -31.44 -12.11
C THR A 132 3.89 -30.82 -12.02
N ARG A 133 3.79 -29.49 -12.02
CA ARG A 133 2.54 -28.78 -11.91
C ARG A 133 2.54 -27.61 -12.90
N GLN A 134 2.08 -27.87 -14.09
CA GLN A 134 2.09 -26.87 -15.18
C GLN A 134 0.79 -26.08 -15.31
N ILE A 135 -0.27 -26.44 -14.55
CA ILE A 135 -1.57 -25.77 -14.62
C ILE A 135 -1.99 -25.33 -13.20
N PRO A 136 -1.27 -24.35 -12.60
CA PRO A 136 -1.65 -23.85 -11.27
C PRO A 136 -2.95 -23.05 -11.36
N ARG A 137 -3.93 -23.42 -10.52
CA ARG A 137 -5.25 -22.77 -10.47
C ARG A 137 -5.41 -21.89 -9.25
N PHE A 138 -4.32 -21.38 -8.73
CA PHE A 138 -4.33 -20.51 -7.56
C PHE A 138 -3.39 -19.35 -7.76
N ALA A 139 -3.68 -18.28 -7.04
CA ALA A 139 -2.82 -17.12 -6.89
C ALA A 139 -2.88 -16.69 -5.43
N LYS A 140 -1.95 -15.85 -5.01
CA LYS A 140 -1.94 -15.34 -3.64
C LYS A 140 -2.71 -14.03 -3.57
N PRO A 141 -3.50 -13.81 -2.49
CA PRO A 141 -4.06 -12.49 -2.22
C PRO A 141 -2.94 -11.52 -1.89
N GLY A 142 -3.21 -10.22 -2.04
CA GLY A 142 -2.29 -9.19 -1.62
C GLY A 142 -2.10 -9.20 -0.10
N TYR A 143 -0.95 -8.72 0.35
CA TYR A 143 -0.68 -8.58 1.77
C TYR A 143 -1.37 -7.33 2.32
N PRO A 144 -1.88 -7.35 3.57
CA PRO A 144 -2.47 -6.16 4.15
C PRO A 144 -1.41 -5.08 4.37
N GLY A 145 -1.82 -3.81 4.25
CA GLY A 145 -0.98 -2.68 4.60
C GLY A 145 -0.89 -2.51 6.11
N GLU A 146 0.15 -1.81 6.56
CA GLU A 146 0.31 -1.52 7.97
C GLU A 146 -0.75 -0.53 8.46
N GLU A 147 -1.23 -0.73 9.68
CA GLU A 147 -2.23 0.11 10.31
C GLU A 147 -1.68 0.62 11.64
N LEU A 148 -1.73 1.95 11.86
CA LEU A 148 -1.24 2.60 13.07
C LEU A 148 -2.27 3.60 13.59
N GLU A 149 -2.20 3.85 14.89
CA GLU A 149 -3.10 4.78 15.57
C GLU A 149 -2.35 5.85 16.35
#